data_51d28e1d8989884705cc2aa41d8a7111
#
_entry.id   51d28e1d8989884705cc2aa41d8a7111
#
_cell.length_a   1.000
_cell.length_b   1.000
_cell.length_c   1.000
_cell.angle_alpha   90.00
_cell.angle_beta   90.00
_cell.angle_gamma   90.00
#
_symmetry.space_group_name_H-M   'P 1'
#
loop_
_entity.id
_entity.type
_entity.pdbx_description
1 polymer ?
#
loop_
_entity_poly.entity_id
_entity_poly.type
_entity_poly.pdbx_seq_one_letter_code
_entity_poly.pdbx_strand_id
1 'polypeptide(L)'
;MLSKMYRAAAFALAASALALTPMATAQAEKKTDFKVCWSIYAGWMPWGQIQDSGLMKKWADKYGIKVEIVQINDYVESINQYTAGAYDGCSMTNMDALSIPAGGGVDTTALIVGDFSNGNDGIVLKGKSALADIKGQKVNLVELSVSHYLLVRALDTVGLSEKDITVVNTSDADMIAAYKTPDVSAVVTWNPLLSEIAGMDSSTAVFDSSKTPGEIIDVMMVNTNVLKANPDFGKALVGAWYEMMTIMSGTDKAAIDARTAMAKASGTDLAGYDAQLKSTAMFYKPAEAVAFTSDPKLVTTMDFVRKFLFEKGILGEGAKSVDEVGIAFPGGKTLGNTANIKLRFDTTYMSMAAEGKL
;
A
#
# COMPACT_ATOMS: atom_id res chain seq x y z
N MET A 1 12.68 -85.91 34.52
CA MET A 1 13.63 -84.80 34.39
C MET A 1 13.06 -83.79 33.42
N LEU A 2 12.88 -82.53 33.91
CA LEU A 2 12.62 -81.31 33.19
C LEU A 2 11.42 -81.16 32.29
N SER A 3 10.38 -80.57 32.88
CA SER A 3 9.22 -79.95 32.31
C SER A 3 9.58 -78.69 31.53
N LYS A 4 9.01 -78.49 30.36
CA LYS A 4 8.99 -77.21 29.67
C LYS A 4 7.56 -76.67 29.63
N MET A 5 7.28 -75.63 30.45
CA MET A 5 6.06 -74.84 30.40
C MET A 5 6.17 -73.86 29.21
N TYR A 6 5.21 -73.94 28.30
CA TYR A 6 4.94 -72.91 27.29
C TYR A 6 4.03 -71.86 27.84
N ARG A 7 4.47 -70.62 27.96
CA ARG A 7 3.61 -69.45 28.18
C ARG A 7 3.19 -68.87 26.83
N ALA A 8 1.90 -68.94 26.56
CA ALA A 8 1.31 -68.23 25.42
C ALA A 8 1.19 -66.70 25.77
N ALA A 9 1.80 -65.86 24.97
CA ALA A 9 1.62 -64.41 25.02
C ALA A 9 0.49 -64.01 24.09
N ALA A 10 -0.59 -63.49 24.65
CA ALA A 10 -1.72 -62.89 23.92
C ALA A 10 -1.29 -61.48 23.50
N PHE A 11 -1.19 -61.21 22.20
CA PHE A 11 -1.05 -59.86 21.65
C PHE A 11 -2.45 -59.20 21.57
N ALA A 12 -2.69 -58.21 22.40
CA ALA A 12 -3.85 -57.32 22.26
C ALA A 12 -3.52 -56.24 21.21
N LEU A 13 -4.22 -56.29 20.05
CA LEU A 13 -4.23 -55.19 19.09
C LEU A 13 -5.07 -54.04 19.66
N ALA A 14 -4.41 -52.98 20.11
CA ALA A 14 -5.08 -51.70 20.36
C ALA A 14 -5.28 -50.97 19.05
N ALA A 15 -6.52 -50.95 18.52
CA ALA A 15 -6.89 -50.09 17.40
C ALA A 15 -6.93 -48.64 17.87
N SER A 16 -5.91 -47.86 17.54
CA SER A 16 -5.89 -46.41 17.74
C SER A 16 -6.85 -45.77 16.71
N ALA A 17 -8.05 -45.40 17.14
CA ALA A 17 -8.92 -44.51 16.38
C ALA A 17 -8.28 -43.12 16.34
N LEU A 18 -7.68 -42.73 15.23
CA LEU A 18 -7.35 -41.32 14.97
C LEU A 18 -8.66 -40.56 14.87
N ALA A 19 -9.02 -39.84 15.91
CA ALA A 19 -10.06 -38.84 15.85
C ALA A 19 -9.57 -37.71 14.94
N LEU A 20 -10.12 -37.62 13.74
CA LEU A 20 -10.05 -36.44 12.88
C LEU A 20 -10.79 -35.32 13.59
N THR A 21 -10.06 -34.53 14.38
CA THR A 21 -10.59 -33.25 14.86
C THR A 21 -10.79 -32.35 13.64
N PRO A 22 -12.02 -31.86 13.38
CA PRO A 22 -12.18 -30.87 12.33
C PRO A 22 -11.31 -29.67 12.69
N MET A 23 -10.40 -29.27 11.77
CA MET A 23 -9.74 -27.97 11.85
C MET A 23 -10.86 -26.93 11.83
N ALA A 24 -11.21 -26.43 13.00
CA ALA A 24 -12.05 -25.26 13.12
C ALA A 24 -11.31 -24.14 12.38
N THR A 25 -11.87 -23.67 11.29
CA THR A 25 -11.44 -22.42 10.67
C THR A 25 -11.55 -21.36 11.75
N ALA A 26 -10.40 -20.85 12.23
CA ALA A 26 -10.37 -19.80 13.21
C ALA A 26 -11.15 -18.61 12.63
N GLN A 27 -12.40 -18.46 13.09
CA GLN A 27 -13.21 -17.30 12.73
C GLN A 27 -12.57 -16.11 13.43
N ALA A 28 -12.24 -15.06 12.65
CA ALA A 28 -11.64 -13.88 13.22
C ALA A 28 -12.54 -13.33 14.34
N GLU A 29 -11.93 -12.99 15.48
CA GLU A 29 -12.63 -12.53 16.66
C GLU A 29 -13.32 -11.19 16.40
N LYS A 30 -14.53 -11.00 16.93
CA LYS A 30 -15.20 -9.72 16.87
C LYS A 30 -14.47 -8.74 17.78
N LYS A 31 -13.82 -7.74 17.19
CA LYS A 31 -13.05 -6.70 17.86
C LYS A 31 -13.89 -5.44 18.04
N THR A 32 -13.52 -4.62 19.03
CA THR A 32 -14.04 -3.27 19.24
C THR A 32 -12.97 -2.19 19.10
N ASP A 33 -11.71 -2.57 19.12
CA ASP A 33 -10.57 -1.67 19.09
C ASP A 33 -9.68 -2.03 17.88
N PHE A 34 -9.43 -1.05 17.01
CA PHE A 34 -8.69 -1.22 15.77
C PHE A 34 -7.57 -0.20 15.66
N LYS A 35 -6.50 -0.57 14.95
CA LYS A 35 -5.39 0.31 14.61
C LYS A 35 -5.11 0.25 13.12
N VAL A 36 -4.89 1.42 12.51
CA VAL A 36 -4.42 1.53 11.12
C VAL A 36 -3.17 2.38 11.06
N CYS A 37 -2.26 2.06 10.14
CA CYS A 37 -1.04 2.83 9.92
C CYS A 37 -1.04 3.57 8.59
N TRP A 38 -0.21 4.61 8.51
CA TRP A 38 0.09 5.36 7.30
C TRP A 38 1.48 5.99 7.42
N SER A 39 2.10 6.33 6.31
CA SER A 39 3.36 7.08 6.25
C SER A 39 3.18 8.38 5.47
N ILE A 40 4.21 9.25 5.49
CA ILE A 40 4.13 10.57 4.86
C ILE A 40 4.17 10.43 3.33
N TYR A 41 3.05 10.79 2.71
CA TYR A 41 2.84 10.96 1.28
C TYR A 41 1.72 11.99 1.09
N ALA A 42 1.81 12.85 0.08
CA ALA A 42 0.86 13.94 -0.10
C ALA A 42 -0.60 13.49 -0.12
N GLY A 43 -0.91 12.38 -0.80
CA GLY A 43 -2.24 11.78 -0.87
C GLY A 43 -2.71 11.09 0.43
N TRP A 44 -1.78 10.78 1.36
CA TRP A 44 -2.13 10.12 2.63
C TRP A 44 -2.16 11.07 3.83
N MET A 45 -1.72 12.33 3.68
CA MET A 45 -1.82 13.34 4.74
C MET A 45 -3.23 13.47 5.34
N PRO A 46 -4.33 13.24 4.60
CA PRO A 46 -5.67 13.23 5.17
C PRO A 46 -5.84 12.28 6.34
N TRP A 47 -5.13 11.15 6.42
CA TRP A 47 -5.24 10.22 7.54
C TRP A 47 -4.80 10.84 8.87
N GLY A 48 -3.70 11.59 8.87
CA GLY A 48 -3.27 12.35 10.04
C GLY A 48 -4.30 13.39 10.46
N GLN A 49 -4.83 14.15 9.49
CA GLN A 49 -5.84 15.17 9.75
C GLN A 49 -7.18 14.56 10.24
N ILE A 50 -7.57 13.39 9.73
CA ILE A 50 -8.74 12.63 10.22
C ILE A 50 -8.57 12.28 11.71
N GLN A 51 -7.38 11.85 12.12
CA GLN A 51 -7.09 11.54 13.51
C GLN A 51 -7.11 12.80 14.38
N ASP A 52 -6.36 13.84 13.98
CA ASP A 52 -6.13 15.04 14.78
C ASP A 52 -7.39 15.91 14.93
N SER A 53 -8.23 15.95 13.92
CA SER A 53 -9.52 16.68 13.97
C SER A 53 -10.60 15.95 14.78
N GLY A 54 -10.36 14.70 15.21
CA GLY A 54 -11.36 13.88 15.88
C GLY A 54 -12.42 13.27 14.95
N LEU A 55 -12.22 13.40 13.63
CA LEU A 55 -13.17 12.88 12.63
C LEU A 55 -13.23 11.34 12.69
N MET A 56 -12.07 10.67 12.92
CA MET A 56 -12.07 9.22 13.12
C MET A 56 -12.91 8.82 14.33
N LYS A 57 -12.76 9.56 15.45
CA LYS A 57 -13.55 9.30 16.64
C LYS A 57 -15.06 9.44 16.39
N LYS A 58 -15.48 10.47 15.66
CA LYS A 58 -16.89 10.68 15.29
C LYS A 58 -17.48 9.46 14.58
N TRP A 59 -16.76 8.94 13.57
CA TRP A 59 -17.21 7.79 12.80
C TRP A 59 -17.12 6.47 13.58
N ALA A 60 -16.09 6.30 14.39
CA ALA A 60 -15.95 5.14 15.26
C ALA A 60 -17.06 5.07 16.32
N ASP A 61 -17.38 6.20 16.97
CA ASP A 61 -18.48 6.30 17.95
C ASP A 61 -19.84 5.94 17.34
N LYS A 62 -20.08 6.33 16.05
CA LYS A 62 -21.32 5.97 15.32
C LYS A 62 -21.56 4.46 15.28
N TYR A 63 -20.49 3.69 15.22
CA TYR A 63 -20.55 2.21 15.14
C TYR A 63 -20.18 1.51 16.46
N GLY A 64 -19.98 2.25 17.55
CA GLY A 64 -19.65 1.70 18.86
C GLY A 64 -18.29 0.99 18.93
N ILE A 65 -17.32 1.45 18.14
CA ILE A 65 -15.96 0.93 18.07
C ILE A 65 -14.94 2.04 18.36
N LYS A 66 -13.67 1.65 18.46
CA LYS A 66 -12.53 2.57 18.53
C LYS A 66 -11.58 2.28 17.39
N VAL A 67 -11.11 3.34 16.74
CA VAL A 67 -10.11 3.26 15.66
C VAL A 67 -9.02 4.28 15.95
N GLU A 68 -7.78 3.83 16.02
CA GLU A 68 -6.59 4.67 16.15
C GLU A 68 -5.85 4.69 14.82
N ILE A 69 -5.52 5.89 14.33
CA ILE A 69 -4.73 6.08 13.10
C ILE A 69 -3.33 6.52 13.51
N VAL A 70 -2.31 5.74 13.15
CA VAL A 70 -0.92 5.91 13.61
C VAL A 70 -0.01 6.23 12.43
N GLN A 71 0.72 7.34 12.51
CA GLN A 71 1.78 7.66 11.57
C GLN A 71 3.04 6.88 11.88
N ILE A 72 3.65 6.29 10.87
CA ILE A 72 4.96 5.64 10.92
C ILE A 72 5.82 6.29 9.84
N ASN A 73 6.99 6.81 10.23
CA ASN A 73 7.80 7.65 9.32
C ASN A 73 8.56 6.87 8.26
N ASP A 74 8.77 5.57 8.45
CA ASP A 74 9.36 4.69 7.44
C ASP A 74 8.25 3.92 6.73
N TYR A 75 8.18 4.08 5.42
CA TYR A 75 7.11 3.51 4.60
C TYR A 75 7.09 1.98 4.62
N VAL A 76 8.22 1.34 4.35
CA VAL A 76 8.30 -0.13 4.30
C VAL A 76 8.10 -0.74 5.68
N GLU A 77 8.61 -0.09 6.73
CA GLU A 77 8.39 -0.52 8.11
C GLU A 77 6.90 -0.48 8.48
N SER A 78 6.15 0.55 8.01
CA SER A 78 4.70 0.61 8.25
C SER A 78 3.97 -0.61 7.67
N ILE A 79 4.33 -1.03 6.46
CA ILE A 79 3.77 -2.21 5.80
C ILE A 79 4.19 -3.51 6.50
N ASN A 80 5.44 -3.60 6.94
CA ASN A 80 5.95 -4.76 7.67
C ASN A 80 5.20 -4.95 9.00
N GLN A 81 4.95 -3.88 9.75
CA GLN A 81 4.17 -3.94 10.99
C GLN A 81 2.71 -4.36 10.73
N TYR A 82 2.09 -3.87 9.65
CA TYR A 82 0.77 -4.35 9.21
C TYR A 82 0.82 -5.85 8.86
N THR A 83 1.80 -6.28 8.09
CA THR A 83 1.99 -7.68 7.67
C THR A 83 2.19 -8.60 8.88
N ALA A 84 2.90 -8.12 9.91
CA ALA A 84 3.09 -8.82 11.17
C ALA A 84 1.84 -8.82 12.08
N GLY A 85 0.77 -8.11 11.71
CA GLY A 85 -0.49 -8.06 12.45
C GLY A 85 -0.53 -7.06 13.60
N ALA A 86 0.41 -6.08 13.66
CA ALA A 86 0.38 -5.00 14.63
C ALA A 86 -0.73 -3.98 14.33
N TYR A 87 -1.16 -3.90 13.08
CA TYR A 87 -2.23 -3.04 12.57
C TYR A 87 -3.27 -3.83 11.81
N ASP A 88 -4.53 -3.39 11.86
CA ASP A 88 -5.66 -3.98 11.13
C ASP A 88 -5.78 -3.48 9.69
N GLY A 89 -5.12 -2.37 9.38
CA GLY A 89 -4.99 -1.77 8.06
C GLY A 89 -3.77 -0.85 7.96
N CYS A 90 -3.35 -0.53 6.75
CA CYS A 90 -2.25 0.41 6.48
C CYS A 90 -2.38 1.02 5.07
N SER A 91 -1.97 2.29 4.91
CA SER A 91 -1.84 2.90 3.58
C SER A 91 -0.59 2.38 2.89
N MET A 92 -0.72 2.01 1.63
CA MET A 92 0.39 1.58 0.78
C MET A 92 0.03 1.67 -0.70
N THR A 93 1.00 1.48 -1.58
CA THR A 93 0.70 1.39 -3.01
C THR A 93 0.22 -0.01 -3.39
N ASN A 94 -0.44 -0.11 -4.55
CA ASN A 94 -0.96 -1.38 -5.08
C ASN A 94 0.13 -2.45 -5.26
N MET A 95 1.34 -2.06 -5.65
CA MET A 95 2.43 -3.01 -5.86
C MET A 95 3.02 -3.51 -4.55
N ASP A 96 3.18 -2.62 -3.57
CA ASP A 96 3.70 -3.00 -2.26
C ASP A 96 2.66 -3.82 -1.47
N ALA A 97 1.36 -3.57 -1.70
CA ALA A 97 0.28 -4.44 -1.21
C ALA A 97 0.36 -5.87 -1.75
N LEU A 98 0.81 -6.02 -3.02
CA LEU A 98 0.98 -7.34 -3.63
C LEU A 98 2.28 -8.02 -3.17
N SER A 99 3.41 -7.28 -3.12
CA SER A 99 4.74 -7.85 -2.81
C SER A 99 4.88 -8.18 -1.32
N ILE A 100 4.44 -7.32 -0.41
CA ILE A 100 4.74 -7.47 1.02
C ILE A 100 3.63 -8.23 1.75
N PRO A 101 2.44 -7.69 2.04
CA PRO A 101 1.43 -8.46 2.78
C PRO A 101 0.87 -9.62 1.98
N ALA A 102 0.46 -9.44 0.73
CA ALA A 102 -0.13 -10.52 -0.04
C ALA A 102 0.90 -11.60 -0.41
N GLY A 103 2.10 -11.21 -0.84
CA GLY A 103 3.24 -12.09 -1.08
C GLY A 103 3.70 -12.81 0.18
N GLY A 104 3.64 -12.16 1.33
CA GLY A 104 3.89 -12.73 2.66
C GLY A 104 2.75 -13.61 3.19
N GLY A 105 1.67 -13.82 2.42
CA GLY A 105 0.57 -14.73 2.76
C GLY A 105 -0.59 -14.08 3.54
N VAL A 106 -0.54 -12.79 3.84
CA VAL A 106 -1.64 -12.06 4.48
C VAL A 106 -2.75 -11.80 3.46
N ASP A 107 -3.96 -12.28 3.76
CA ASP A 107 -5.15 -11.97 2.95
C ASP A 107 -5.58 -10.52 3.24
N THR A 108 -5.43 -9.65 2.25
CA THR A 108 -5.60 -8.20 2.39
C THR A 108 -6.57 -7.64 1.34
N THR A 109 -7.34 -6.63 1.74
CA THR A 109 -8.37 -5.99 0.90
C THR A 109 -8.09 -4.50 0.77
N ALA A 110 -7.99 -3.99 -0.45
CA ALA A 110 -8.04 -2.56 -0.76
C ALA A 110 -9.46 -2.07 -0.46
N LEU A 111 -9.65 -1.52 0.74
CA LEU A 111 -10.92 -0.99 1.23
C LEU A 111 -11.24 0.36 0.61
N ILE A 112 -10.21 1.18 0.43
CA ILE A 112 -10.29 2.49 -0.20
C ILE A 112 -9.18 2.56 -1.26
N VAL A 113 -9.56 2.97 -2.47
CA VAL A 113 -8.63 3.45 -3.50
C VAL A 113 -8.72 4.97 -3.43
N GLY A 114 -7.68 5.60 -2.87
CA GLY A 114 -7.69 7.03 -2.53
C GLY A 114 -7.34 7.92 -3.69
N ASP A 115 -6.38 7.51 -4.48
CA ASP A 115 -5.83 8.24 -5.61
C ASP A 115 -4.92 7.37 -6.47
N PHE A 116 -4.35 7.96 -7.49
CA PHE A 116 -3.15 7.46 -8.16
C PHE A 116 -2.14 8.59 -8.37
N SER A 117 -0.87 8.25 -8.33
CA SER A 117 0.22 9.19 -8.59
C SER A 117 0.19 9.65 -10.05
N ASN A 118 0.21 10.97 -10.25
CA ASN A 118 0.17 11.60 -11.57
C ASN A 118 1.17 12.77 -11.64
N GLY A 119 2.43 12.47 -11.33
CA GLY A 119 3.53 13.41 -11.16
C GLY A 119 4.02 13.52 -9.70
N ASN A 120 3.45 12.75 -8.79
CA ASN A 120 3.77 12.79 -7.36
C ASN A 120 4.99 11.92 -6.99
N ASP A 121 5.27 10.90 -7.79
CA ASP A 121 6.50 10.11 -7.77
C ASP A 121 7.41 10.54 -8.90
N GLY A 122 8.72 10.63 -8.67
CA GLY A 122 9.63 11.13 -9.70
C GLY A 122 11.10 10.80 -9.47
N ILE A 123 11.87 11.09 -10.51
CA ILE A 123 13.32 10.91 -10.56
C ILE A 123 13.98 12.29 -10.66
N VAL A 124 14.89 12.57 -9.73
CA VAL A 124 15.68 13.81 -9.71
C VAL A 124 17.15 13.48 -9.92
N LEU A 125 17.79 14.23 -10.81
CA LEU A 125 19.24 14.18 -11.05
C LEU A 125 19.91 15.48 -10.57
N LYS A 126 21.10 15.35 -10.00
CA LYS A 126 21.94 16.48 -9.58
C LYS A 126 22.94 16.83 -10.70
N GLY A 127 22.92 18.09 -11.16
CA GLY A 127 23.84 18.60 -12.19
C GLY A 127 23.60 18.00 -13.60
N LYS A 128 22.45 17.38 -13.84
CA LYS A 128 22.06 16.76 -15.09
C LYS A 128 20.60 17.04 -15.40
N SER A 129 20.21 17.04 -16.67
CA SER A 129 18.88 17.50 -17.09
C SER A 129 18.11 16.53 -17.99
N ALA A 130 18.72 15.42 -18.40
CA ALA A 130 18.05 14.42 -19.22
C ALA A 130 17.99 13.08 -18.51
N LEU A 131 16.88 12.33 -18.66
CA LEU A 131 16.74 11.01 -18.06
C LEU A 131 17.87 10.04 -18.49
N ALA A 132 18.32 10.11 -19.74
CA ALA A 132 19.42 9.27 -20.23
C ALA A 132 20.75 9.49 -19.48
N ASP A 133 20.93 10.64 -18.82
CA ASP A 133 22.12 10.94 -18.01
C ASP A 133 22.20 10.13 -16.72
N ILE A 134 21.15 9.37 -16.39
CA ILE A 134 21.12 8.43 -15.26
C ILE A 134 22.10 7.26 -15.45
N LYS A 135 22.50 6.98 -16.71
CA LYS A 135 23.44 5.90 -17.04
C LYS A 135 24.75 6.03 -16.25
N GLY A 136 25.16 4.94 -15.63
CA GLY A 136 26.36 4.85 -14.78
C GLY A 136 26.24 5.52 -13.43
N GLN A 137 25.04 6.02 -13.03
CA GLN A 137 24.85 6.67 -11.75
C GLN A 137 24.54 5.67 -10.65
N LYS A 138 24.82 6.09 -9.39
CA LYS A 138 24.20 5.51 -8.21
C LYS A 138 22.84 6.18 -8.03
N VAL A 139 21.79 5.38 -7.95
CA VAL A 139 20.41 5.84 -7.82
C VAL A 139 19.88 5.43 -6.45
N ASN A 140 19.68 6.40 -5.58
CA ASN A 140 19.15 6.19 -4.24
C ASN A 140 17.63 6.13 -4.29
N LEU A 141 17.04 5.11 -3.70
CA LEU A 141 15.60 4.91 -3.64
C LEU A 141 15.25 3.89 -2.54
N VAL A 142 14.00 3.79 -2.17
CA VAL A 142 13.51 2.68 -1.35
C VAL A 142 13.45 1.45 -2.25
N GLU A 143 14.42 0.55 -2.08
CA GLU A 143 14.60 -0.62 -2.96
C GLU A 143 13.42 -1.58 -2.84
N LEU A 144 13.02 -2.17 -3.97
CA LEU A 144 11.91 -3.11 -4.11
C LEU A 144 10.52 -2.52 -3.78
N SER A 145 10.40 -1.20 -3.70
CA SER A 145 9.14 -0.48 -3.54
C SER A 145 8.63 0.13 -4.85
N VAL A 146 7.58 0.93 -4.75
CA VAL A 146 7.02 1.76 -5.82
C VAL A 146 8.08 2.60 -6.56
N SER A 147 9.06 3.16 -5.84
CA SER A 147 10.17 3.93 -6.44
C SER A 147 11.03 3.08 -7.36
N HIS A 148 11.26 1.82 -6.99
CA HIS A 148 12.00 0.89 -7.85
C HIS A 148 11.22 0.55 -9.13
N TYR A 149 9.90 0.34 -9.01
CA TYR A 149 9.01 0.17 -10.16
C TYR A 149 9.07 1.38 -11.11
N LEU A 150 8.92 2.60 -10.59
CA LEU A 150 8.99 3.82 -11.40
C LEU A 150 10.33 3.96 -12.11
N LEU A 151 11.43 3.63 -11.42
CA LEU A 151 12.77 3.64 -12.01
C LEU A 151 12.86 2.73 -13.23
N VAL A 152 12.41 1.48 -13.11
CA VAL A 152 12.46 0.51 -14.23
C VAL A 152 11.59 1.00 -15.40
N ARG A 153 10.38 1.50 -15.11
CA ARG A 153 9.52 2.09 -16.14
C ARG A 153 10.19 3.27 -16.85
N ALA A 154 10.90 4.12 -16.11
CA ALA A 154 11.64 5.24 -16.69
C ALA A 154 12.81 4.78 -17.55
N LEU A 155 13.62 3.84 -17.09
CA LEU A 155 14.77 3.29 -17.82
C LEU A 155 14.34 2.70 -19.17
N ASP A 156 13.23 1.97 -19.20
CA ASP A 156 12.67 1.40 -20.44
C ASP A 156 12.40 2.47 -21.50
N THR A 157 11.98 3.68 -21.11
CA THR A 157 11.66 4.77 -22.06
C THR A 157 12.88 5.32 -22.79
N VAL A 158 14.07 5.10 -22.24
CA VAL A 158 15.35 5.56 -22.82
C VAL A 158 16.27 4.41 -23.25
N GLY A 159 15.73 3.18 -23.31
CA GLY A 159 16.46 1.98 -23.74
C GLY A 159 17.58 1.56 -22.79
N LEU A 160 17.45 1.90 -21.52
CA LEU A 160 18.34 1.49 -20.43
C LEU A 160 17.69 0.40 -19.58
N SER A 161 18.49 -0.23 -18.75
CA SER A 161 18.08 -1.22 -17.78
C SER A 161 18.84 -1.01 -16.47
N GLU A 162 18.47 -1.74 -15.41
CA GLU A 162 19.18 -1.68 -14.13
C GLU A 162 20.66 -2.10 -14.22
N LYS A 163 21.07 -2.81 -15.28
CA LYS A 163 22.48 -3.13 -15.53
C LYS A 163 23.32 -1.90 -15.88
N ASP A 164 22.65 -0.81 -16.28
CA ASP A 164 23.28 0.45 -16.67
C ASP A 164 23.44 1.43 -15.51
N ILE A 165 22.97 1.08 -14.31
CA ILE A 165 23.00 1.90 -13.10
C ILE A 165 23.41 1.09 -11.87
N THR A 166 23.52 1.74 -10.70
CA THR A 166 23.68 1.06 -9.42
C THR A 166 22.57 1.52 -8.47
N VAL A 167 21.65 0.63 -8.12
CA VAL A 167 20.63 0.94 -7.11
C VAL A 167 21.26 0.96 -5.72
N VAL A 168 20.90 1.97 -4.92
CA VAL A 168 21.33 2.12 -3.53
C VAL A 168 20.09 2.24 -2.67
N ASN A 169 19.85 1.21 -1.84
CA ASN A 169 18.72 1.24 -0.91
C ASN A 169 18.86 2.38 0.10
N THR A 170 17.85 3.22 0.17
CA THR A 170 17.81 4.38 1.06
C THR A 170 16.37 4.56 1.55
N SER A 171 16.18 4.58 2.87
CA SER A 171 14.88 4.83 3.50
C SER A 171 14.34 6.21 3.07
N ASP A 172 13.04 6.32 2.93
CA ASP A 172 12.37 7.61 2.67
C ASP A 172 12.66 8.62 3.79
N ALA A 173 12.73 8.18 5.04
CA ALA A 173 13.11 9.03 6.17
C ALA A 173 14.51 9.64 6.04
N ASP A 174 15.44 8.97 5.37
CA ASP A 174 16.83 9.41 5.19
C ASP A 174 17.08 10.10 3.83
N MET A 175 16.14 10.06 2.89
CA MET A 175 16.34 10.42 1.49
C MET A 175 16.84 11.87 1.30
N ILE A 176 16.26 12.83 2.01
CA ILE A 176 16.65 14.24 1.93
C ILE A 176 18.08 14.43 2.46
N ALA A 177 18.40 13.80 3.59
CA ALA A 177 19.73 13.89 4.17
C ALA A 177 20.78 13.24 3.26
N ALA A 178 20.48 12.10 2.68
CA ALA A 178 21.33 11.42 1.71
C ALA A 178 21.59 12.29 0.47
N TYR A 179 20.52 12.89 -0.11
CA TYR A 179 20.66 13.74 -1.30
C TYR A 179 21.53 14.98 -1.09
N LYS A 180 21.58 15.52 0.12
CA LYS A 180 22.47 16.67 0.47
C LYS A 180 23.94 16.31 0.43
N THR A 181 24.30 15.02 0.46
CA THR A 181 25.70 14.59 0.36
C THR A 181 26.24 14.69 -1.08
N PRO A 182 27.56 14.91 -1.26
CA PRO A 182 28.16 14.97 -2.60
C PRO A 182 28.08 13.67 -3.40
N ASP A 183 27.99 12.53 -2.71
CA ASP A 183 28.04 11.19 -3.33
C ASP A 183 26.72 10.76 -3.94
N VAL A 184 25.61 11.45 -3.62
CA VAL A 184 24.28 11.15 -4.16
C VAL A 184 23.97 12.10 -5.31
N SER A 185 23.81 11.55 -6.50
CA SER A 185 23.59 12.29 -7.74
C SER A 185 22.23 11.99 -8.40
N ALA A 186 21.54 10.94 -7.98
CA ALA A 186 20.24 10.56 -8.50
C ALA A 186 19.38 9.96 -7.39
N VAL A 187 18.11 10.34 -7.34
CA VAL A 187 17.12 9.78 -6.41
C VAL A 187 15.81 9.50 -7.11
N VAL A 188 15.09 8.49 -6.60
CA VAL A 188 13.68 8.25 -6.95
C VAL A 188 12.88 8.28 -5.65
N THR A 189 11.88 9.15 -5.62
CA THR A 189 11.08 9.38 -4.41
C THR A 189 9.73 10.01 -4.76
N TRP A 190 8.95 10.34 -3.76
CA TRP A 190 7.61 10.91 -3.87
C TRP A 190 7.45 12.19 -3.05
N ASN A 191 6.34 12.92 -3.25
CA ASN A 191 6.04 14.12 -2.49
C ASN A 191 5.61 13.80 -1.03
N PRO A 192 6.10 14.57 -0.04
CA PRO A 192 6.74 15.90 -0.20
C PRO A 192 8.24 15.90 -0.53
N LEU A 193 8.94 14.76 -0.35
CA LEU A 193 10.40 14.65 -0.52
C LEU A 193 10.83 15.05 -1.94
N LEU A 194 10.08 14.63 -2.95
CA LEU A 194 10.35 14.94 -4.36
C LEU A 194 10.40 16.46 -4.59
N SER A 195 9.43 17.20 -4.09
CA SER A 195 9.37 18.67 -4.25
C SER A 195 10.51 19.36 -3.52
N GLU A 196 10.85 18.91 -2.29
CA GLU A 196 11.98 19.48 -1.54
C GLU A 196 13.30 19.24 -2.30
N ILE A 197 13.54 18.02 -2.75
CA ILE A 197 14.77 17.67 -3.47
C ILE A 197 14.84 18.37 -4.83
N ALA A 198 13.76 18.41 -5.59
CA ALA A 198 13.72 19.09 -6.89
C ALA A 198 13.93 20.62 -6.77
N GLY A 199 13.60 21.20 -5.62
CA GLY A 199 13.84 22.62 -5.30
C GLY A 199 15.27 22.96 -4.88
N MET A 200 16.15 21.97 -4.71
CA MET A 200 17.55 22.22 -4.33
C MET A 200 18.39 22.64 -5.53
N ASP A 201 19.48 23.37 -5.28
CA ASP A 201 20.41 23.83 -6.31
C ASP A 201 20.92 22.69 -7.19
N SER A 202 20.97 22.93 -8.49
CA SER A 202 21.42 21.98 -9.50
C SER A 202 20.58 20.68 -9.60
N SER A 203 19.41 20.62 -9.00
CA SER A 203 18.49 19.50 -9.07
C SER A 203 17.51 19.64 -10.24
N THR A 204 17.25 18.57 -10.96
CA THR A 204 16.30 18.56 -12.06
C THR A 204 15.43 17.28 -11.99
N ALA A 205 14.11 17.44 -11.89
CA ALA A 205 13.19 16.34 -12.09
C ALA A 205 13.18 15.96 -13.58
N VAL A 206 13.58 14.73 -13.89
CA VAL A 206 13.78 14.25 -15.28
C VAL A 206 12.72 13.25 -15.74
N PHE A 207 11.96 12.68 -14.79
CA PHE A 207 10.85 11.76 -15.05
C PHE A 207 9.90 11.76 -13.87
N ASP A 208 8.63 11.55 -14.12
CA ASP A 208 7.62 11.40 -13.08
C ASP A 208 6.48 10.46 -13.51
N SER A 209 5.63 10.10 -12.55
CA SER A 209 4.51 9.16 -12.70
C SER A 209 3.40 9.62 -13.64
N SER A 210 3.38 10.90 -14.07
CA SER A 210 2.44 11.37 -15.10
C SER A 210 2.69 10.72 -16.48
N LYS A 211 3.85 10.08 -16.66
CA LYS A 211 4.18 9.30 -17.86
C LYS A 211 3.58 7.90 -17.85
N THR A 212 3.14 7.45 -16.68
CA THR A 212 2.52 6.13 -16.45
C THR A 212 1.23 6.26 -15.61
N PRO A 213 0.24 7.07 -16.06
CA PRO A 213 -0.92 7.42 -15.25
C PRO A 213 -1.77 6.19 -14.90
N GLY A 214 -2.11 6.06 -13.62
CA GLY A 214 -2.91 4.95 -13.09
C GLY A 214 -2.14 3.64 -12.87
N GLU A 215 -0.81 3.64 -12.96
CA GLU A 215 0.02 2.49 -12.61
C GLU A 215 0.36 2.46 -11.11
N ILE A 216 0.67 3.60 -10.50
CA ILE A 216 0.93 3.74 -9.07
C ILE A 216 -0.37 4.18 -8.40
N ILE A 217 -0.98 3.27 -7.66
CA ILE A 217 -2.30 3.45 -7.06
C ILE A 217 -2.17 3.40 -5.55
N ASP A 218 -2.73 4.38 -4.87
CA ASP A 218 -2.68 4.54 -3.43
C ASP A 218 -3.94 3.99 -2.76
N VAL A 219 -3.73 3.08 -1.81
CA VAL A 219 -4.81 2.31 -1.21
C VAL A 219 -4.71 2.26 0.31
N MET A 220 -5.86 2.26 0.99
CA MET A 220 -5.95 1.78 2.37
C MET A 220 -6.24 0.29 2.34
N MET A 221 -5.23 -0.49 2.67
CA MET A 221 -5.35 -1.94 2.82
C MET A 221 -5.84 -2.30 4.22
N VAL A 222 -6.71 -3.30 4.31
CA VAL A 222 -7.16 -3.88 5.59
C VAL A 222 -7.09 -5.40 5.54
N ASN A 223 -6.84 -6.03 6.68
CA ASN A 223 -6.87 -7.49 6.77
C ASN A 223 -8.27 -8.00 6.44
N THR A 224 -8.37 -8.86 5.44
CA THR A 224 -9.64 -9.36 4.92
C THR A 224 -10.47 -10.09 5.98
N ASN A 225 -9.83 -10.86 6.87
CA ASN A 225 -10.55 -11.60 7.90
C ASN A 225 -11.07 -10.66 9.00
N VAL A 226 -10.26 -9.65 9.37
CA VAL A 226 -10.69 -8.60 10.30
C VAL A 226 -11.88 -7.84 9.73
N LEU A 227 -11.83 -7.42 8.46
CA LEU A 227 -12.91 -6.71 7.79
C LEU A 227 -14.20 -7.53 7.72
N LYS A 228 -14.10 -8.82 7.35
CA LYS A 228 -15.25 -9.72 7.28
C LYS A 228 -15.93 -9.93 8.64
N ALA A 229 -15.14 -10.06 9.71
CA ALA A 229 -15.69 -10.21 11.07
C ALA A 229 -16.24 -8.90 11.65
N ASN A 230 -15.76 -7.75 11.15
CA ASN A 230 -16.04 -6.43 11.70
C ASN A 230 -16.38 -5.42 10.58
N PRO A 231 -17.53 -5.54 9.90
CA PRO A 231 -17.90 -4.68 8.79
C PRO A 231 -18.05 -3.20 9.20
N ASP A 232 -18.35 -2.92 10.45
CA ASP A 232 -18.47 -1.56 10.98
C ASP A 232 -17.13 -0.83 11.03
N PHE A 233 -16.02 -1.56 11.15
CA PHE A 233 -14.68 -1.00 10.99
C PHE A 233 -14.46 -0.43 9.57
N GLY A 234 -14.83 -1.18 8.53
CA GLY A 234 -14.77 -0.71 7.16
C GLY A 234 -15.64 0.51 6.90
N LYS A 235 -16.87 0.51 7.44
CA LYS A 235 -17.80 1.67 7.33
C LYS A 235 -17.24 2.91 7.99
N ALA A 236 -16.65 2.77 9.19
CA ALA A 236 -16.07 3.89 9.92
C ALA A 236 -14.89 4.52 9.17
N LEU A 237 -13.95 3.69 8.66
CA LEU A 237 -12.80 4.17 7.89
C LEU A 237 -13.23 4.89 6.62
N VAL A 238 -14.10 4.28 5.82
CA VAL A 238 -14.57 4.84 4.55
C VAL A 238 -15.39 6.11 4.77
N GLY A 239 -16.21 6.14 5.82
CA GLY A 239 -16.98 7.32 6.19
C GLY A 239 -16.09 8.50 6.59
N ALA A 240 -15.08 8.24 7.44
CA ALA A 240 -14.12 9.27 7.86
C ALA A 240 -13.30 9.79 6.68
N TRP A 241 -12.86 8.91 5.78
CA TRP A 241 -12.11 9.28 4.57
C TRP A 241 -12.91 10.22 3.66
N TYR A 242 -14.12 9.83 3.26
CA TYR A 242 -14.89 10.64 2.31
C TYR A 242 -15.48 11.90 2.93
N GLU A 243 -15.68 11.95 4.25
CA GLU A 243 -15.98 13.22 4.91
C GLU A 243 -14.79 14.17 4.85
N MET A 244 -13.57 13.69 5.07
CA MET A 244 -12.36 14.49 4.91
C MET A 244 -12.14 14.90 3.45
N MET A 245 -12.39 14.02 2.49
CA MET A 245 -12.33 14.36 1.06
C MET A 245 -13.31 15.49 0.72
N THR A 246 -14.51 15.46 1.27
CA THR A 246 -15.50 16.53 1.10
C THR A 246 -15.01 17.86 1.69
N ILE A 247 -14.43 17.83 2.90
CA ILE A 247 -13.87 19.02 3.55
C ILE A 247 -12.73 19.59 2.71
N MET A 248 -11.71 18.82 2.42
CA MET A 248 -10.48 19.33 1.81
C MET A 248 -10.63 19.74 0.33
N SER A 249 -11.65 19.23 -0.38
CA SER A 249 -11.93 19.62 -1.76
C SER A 249 -12.63 20.98 -1.87
N GLY A 250 -13.11 21.55 -0.77
CA GLY A 250 -13.77 22.85 -0.72
C GLY A 250 -12.82 24.03 -0.86
N THR A 251 -13.41 25.22 -0.87
CA THR A 251 -12.69 26.51 -0.92
C THR A 251 -13.00 27.40 0.29
N ASP A 252 -13.81 26.92 1.21
CA ASP A 252 -14.16 27.63 2.43
C ASP A 252 -13.05 27.58 3.48
N LYS A 253 -13.28 28.24 4.61
CA LYS A 253 -12.30 28.28 5.69
C LYS A 253 -11.94 26.90 6.23
N ALA A 254 -12.89 25.98 6.33
CA ALA A 254 -12.64 24.63 6.85
C ALA A 254 -11.72 23.86 5.90
N ALA A 255 -11.91 23.97 4.60
CA ALA A 255 -11.05 23.39 3.58
C ALA A 255 -9.61 23.93 3.64
N ILE A 256 -9.49 25.27 3.75
CA ILE A 256 -8.19 25.93 3.85
C ILE A 256 -7.47 25.53 5.13
N ASP A 257 -8.17 25.53 6.27
CA ASP A 257 -7.59 25.15 7.57
C ASP A 257 -7.10 23.69 7.54
N ALA A 258 -7.89 22.75 6.99
CA ALA A 258 -7.54 21.35 6.87
C ALA A 258 -6.27 21.15 6.00
N ARG A 259 -6.23 21.74 4.80
CA ARG A 259 -5.05 21.64 3.92
C ARG A 259 -3.83 22.36 4.50
N THR A 260 -4.02 23.47 5.25
CA THR A 260 -2.93 24.15 5.95
C THR A 260 -2.33 23.28 7.05
N ALA A 261 -3.17 22.55 7.80
CA ALA A 261 -2.70 21.61 8.81
C ALA A 261 -1.91 20.45 8.18
N MET A 262 -2.41 19.86 7.09
CA MET A 262 -1.72 18.82 6.32
C MET A 262 -0.40 19.32 5.74
N ALA A 263 -0.36 20.53 5.17
CA ALA A 263 0.83 21.17 4.65
C ALA A 263 1.91 21.29 5.74
N LYS A 264 1.54 21.82 6.91
CA LYS A 264 2.45 21.95 8.05
C LYS A 264 2.98 20.59 8.51
N ALA A 265 2.13 19.58 8.59
CA ALA A 265 2.51 18.23 9.00
C ALA A 265 3.44 17.55 7.98
N SER A 266 3.35 17.90 6.69
CA SER A 266 4.23 17.40 5.62
C SER A 266 5.48 18.27 5.39
N GLY A 267 5.70 19.30 6.23
CA GLY A 267 6.90 20.14 6.16
C GLY A 267 6.88 21.22 5.07
N THR A 268 5.70 21.57 4.54
CA THR A 268 5.52 22.60 3.50
C THR A 268 4.49 23.66 3.92
N ASP A 269 4.23 24.65 3.06
CA ASP A 269 3.13 25.61 3.22
C ASP A 269 1.89 25.16 2.39
N LEU A 270 0.79 25.89 2.56
CA LEU A 270 -0.45 25.61 1.86
C LEU A 270 -0.28 25.59 0.32
N ALA A 271 0.50 26.55 -0.22
CA ALA A 271 0.71 26.65 -1.65
C ALA A 271 1.51 25.44 -2.19
N GLY A 272 2.52 25.01 -1.44
CA GLY A 272 3.31 23.81 -1.73
C GLY A 272 2.47 22.54 -1.68
N TYR A 273 1.65 22.39 -0.64
CA TYR A 273 0.77 21.23 -0.53
C TYR A 273 -0.31 21.20 -1.63
N ASP A 274 -0.94 22.34 -1.92
CA ASP A 274 -1.90 22.46 -3.03
C ASP A 274 -1.26 22.16 -4.40
N ALA A 275 0.04 22.46 -4.58
CA ALA A 275 0.79 22.08 -5.76
C ALA A 275 1.03 20.56 -5.81
N GLN A 276 1.38 19.92 -4.70
CA GLN A 276 1.54 18.47 -4.60
C GLN A 276 0.23 17.72 -4.86
N LEU A 277 -0.91 18.23 -4.36
CA LEU A 277 -2.22 17.66 -4.65
C LEU A 277 -2.60 17.72 -6.14
N LYS A 278 -2.06 18.66 -6.93
CA LYS A 278 -2.28 18.70 -8.38
C LYS A 278 -1.55 17.58 -9.13
N SER A 279 -0.49 17.05 -8.56
CA SER A 279 0.24 15.89 -9.07
C SER A 279 -0.26 14.55 -8.49
N THR A 280 -1.35 14.62 -7.72
CA THR A 280 -2.05 13.48 -7.13
C THR A 280 -3.46 13.44 -7.70
N ALA A 281 -3.82 12.39 -8.42
CA ALA A 281 -5.18 12.23 -8.95
C ALA A 281 -6.13 11.73 -7.86
N MET A 282 -6.42 12.62 -6.89
CA MET A 282 -7.28 12.32 -5.74
C MET A 282 -8.72 11.99 -6.15
N PHE A 283 -9.28 10.92 -5.62
CA PHE A 283 -10.69 10.59 -5.74
C PHE A 283 -11.48 11.25 -4.61
N TYR A 284 -11.81 12.50 -4.80
CA TYR A 284 -12.59 13.27 -3.80
C TYR A 284 -14.02 12.75 -3.61
N LYS A 285 -14.57 12.07 -4.61
CA LYS A 285 -15.90 11.47 -4.55
C LYS A 285 -15.82 9.94 -4.57
N PRO A 286 -16.56 9.25 -3.70
CA PRO A 286 -16.51 7.79 -3.66
C PRO A 286 -16.91 7.13 -5.00
N ALA A 287 -17.82 7.76 -5.78
CA ALA A 287 -18.18 7.25 -7.09
C ALA A 287 -17.02 7.24 -8.10
N GLU A 288 -16.09 8.18 -8.01
CA GLU A 288 -14.88 8.22 -8.85
C GLU A 288 -13.95 7.04 -8.52
N ALA A 289 -13.72 6.78 -7.24
CA ALA A 289 -12.94 5.62 -6.78
C ALA A 289 -13.59 4.29 -7.17
N VAL A 290 -14.93 4.18 -7.05
CA VAL A 290 -15.68 2.99 -7.51
C VAL A 290 -15.50 2.78 -9.01
N ALA A 291 -15.64 3.84 -9.81
CA ALA A 291 -15.48 3.76 -11.26
C ALA A 291 -14.07 3.33 -11.65
N PHE A 292 -13.04 3.93 -11.05
CA PHE A 292 -11.64 3.56 -11.29
C PHE A 292 -11.35 2.10 -10.88
N THR A 293 -11.80 1.70 -9.70
CA THR A 293 -11.56 0.35 -9.17
C THR A 293 -12.27 -0.73 -10.00
N SER A 294 -13.38 -0.37 -10.66
CA SER A 294 -14.15 -1.27 -11.52
C SER A 294 -13.69 -1.24 -12.99
N ASP A 295 -12.78 -0.33 -13.37
CA ASP A 295 -12.28 -0.24 -14.75
C ASP A 295 -11.43 -1.48 -15.08
N PRO A 296 -11.65 -2.15 -16.23
CA PRO A 296 -10.80 -3.24 -16.71
C PRO A 296 -9.31 -2.90 -16.80
N LYS A 297 -8.95 -1.62 -16.93
CA LYS A 297 -7.55 -1.17 -16.92
C LYS A 297 -6.83 -1.53 -15.62
N LEU A 298 -7.52 -1.54 -14.47
CA LEU A 298 -6.92 -1.95 -13.20
C LEU A 298 -6.38 -3.38 -13.28
N VAL A 299 -7.11 -4.29 -13.95
CA VAL A 299 -6.65 -5.67 -14.15
C VAL A 299 -5.36 -5.69 -14.98
N THR A 300 -5.30 -4.88 -16.05
CA THR A 300 -4.10 -4.76 -16.89
C THR A 300 -2.91 -4.18 -16.10
N THR A 301 -3.13 -3.13 -15.32
CA THR A 301 -2.11 -2.55 -14.44
C THR A 301 -1.57 -3.60 -13.47
N MET A 302 -2.44 -4.32 -12.77
CA MET A 302 -2.01 -5.35 -11.83
C MET A 302 -1.33 -6.55 -12.50
N ASP A 303 -1.62 -6.81 -13.78
CA ASP A 303 -0.90 -7.83 -14.55
C ASP A 303 0.54 -7.39 -14.87
N PHE A 304 0.77 -6.11 -15.17
CA PHE A 304 2.11 -5.55 -15.29
C PHE A 304 2.86 -5.59 -13.95
N VAL A 305 2.21 -5.15 -12.89
CA VAL A 305 2.79 -5.12 -11.54
C VAL A 305 3.23 -6.53 -11.10
N ARG A 306 2.36 -7.54 -11.18
CA ARG A 306 2.71 -8.90 -10.75
C ARG A 306 3.85 -9.52 -11.58
N LYS A 307 3.92 -9.22 -12.89
CA LYS A 307 5.02 -9.65 -13.75
C LYS A 307 6.34 -9.01 -13.33
N PHE A 308 6.33 -7.69 -13.11
CA PHE A 308 7.48 -6.97 -12.59
C PHE A 308 7.96 -7.56 -11.25
N LEU A 309 7.06 -7.76 -10.30
CA LEU A 309 7.40 -8.32 -8.99
C LEU A 309 7.97 -9.74 -9.10
N PHE A 310 7.44 -10.55 -10.00
CA PHE A 310 7.95 -11.90 -10.25
C PHE A 310 9.34 -11.88 -10.88
N GLU A 311 9.56 -11.03 -11.90
CA GLU A 311 10.86 -10.84 -12.55
C GLU A 311 11.95 -10.35 -11.58
N LYS A 312 11.55 -9.56 -10.59
CA LYS A 312 12.43 -9.08 -9.50
C LYS A 312 12.62 -10.08 -8.36
N GLY A 313 11.86 -11.17 -8.36
CA GLY A 313 11.93 -12.18 -7.29
C GLY A 313 11.26 -11.74 -5.97
N ILE A 314 10.32 -10.78 -6.03
CA ILE A 314 9.64 -10.18 -4.86
C ILE A 314 8.13 -10.42 -4.82
N LEU A 315 7.60 -11.30 -5.64
CA LEU A 315 6.16 -11.67 -5.62
C LEU A 315 5.79 -12.60 -4.44
N GLY A 316 6.65 -12.74 -3.48
CA GLY A 316 6.56 -13.67 -2.34
C GLY A 316 7.78 -14.58 -2.28
N GLU A 317 8.16 -14.99 -1.07
CA GLU A 317 9.32 -15.84 -0.85
C GLU A 317 9.16 -17.19 -1.58
N GLY A 318 10.08 -17.47 -2.50
CA GLY A 318 10.11 -18.73 -3.25
C GLY A 318 8.98 -18.87 -4.30
N ALA A 319 8.33 -17.79 -4.72
CA ALA A 319 7.34 -17.81 -5.80
C ALA A 319 7.91 -18.51 -7.05
N LYS A 320 7.21 -19.54 -7.53
CA LYS A 320 7.65 -20.35 -8.69
C LYS A 320 7.05 -19.90 -10.00
N SER A 321 6.06 -19.03 -9.93
CA SER A 321 5.37 -18.51 -11.10
C SER A 321 4.77 -17.13 -10.80
N VAL A 322 4.52 -16.35 -11.86
CA VAL A 322 3.79 -15.08 -11.79
C VAL A 322 2.36 -15.26 -11.23
N ASP A 323 1.84 -16.47 -11.28
CA ASP A 323 0.50 -16.83 -10.79
C ASP A 323 0.49 -17.33 -9.33
N GLU A 324 1.58 -17.20 -8.57
CA GLU A 324 1.68 -17.70 -7.19
C GLU A 324 0.62 -17.08 -6.27
N VAL A 325 0.44 -15.76 -6.38
CA VAL A 325 -0.54 -15.00 -5.59
C VAL A 325 -1.75 -14.65 -6.45
N GLY A 326 -2.95 -14.91 -5.93
CA GLY A 326 -4.21 -14.55 -6.57
C GLY A 326 -4.63 -13.12 -6.22
N ILE A 327 -5.12 -12.39 -7.22
CA ILE A 327 -5.70 -11.05 -7.09
C ILE A 327 -7.16 -11.10 -7.53
N ALA A 328 -8.07 -10.66 -6.67
CA ALA A 328 -9.49 -10.56 -6.99
C ALA A 328 -9.90 -9.11 -7.26
N PHE A 329 -10.79 -8.91 -8.22
CA PHE A 329 -11.31 -7.62 -8.64
C PHE A 329 -12.85 -7.59 -8.58
N PRO A 330 -13.46 -6.38 -8.59
CA PRO A 330 -14.90 -6.26 -8.72
C PRO A 330 -15.43 -7.01 -9.96
N GLY A 331 -16.67 -7.51 -9.86
CA GLY A 331 -17.29 -8.30 -10.94
C GLY A 331 -16.75 -9.73 -11.08
N GLY A 332 -15.99 -10.23 -10.09
CA GLY A 332 -15.55 -11.64 -10.03
C GLY A 332 -14.35 -11.96 -10.94
N LYS A 333 -13.68 -10.96 -11.50
CA LYS A 333 -12.42 -11.15 -12.24
C LYS A 333 -11.29 -11.50 -11.28
N THR A 334 -10.35 -12.32 -11.74
CA THR A 334 -9.17 -12.72 -10.98
C THR A 334 -7.93 -12.76 -11.88
N LEU A 335 -6.78 -12.49 -11.29
CA LEU A 335 -5.45 -12.78 -11.84
C LEU A 335 -4.74 -13.77 -10.92
N GLY A 336 -3.85 -14.58 -11.48
CA GLY A 336 -3.03 -15.52 -10.72
C GLY A 336 -3.83 -16.68 -10.14
N ASN A 337 -3.36 -17.23 -9.02
CA ASN A 337 -3.90 -18.44 -8.42
C ASN A 337 -5.22 -18.18 -7.69
N THR A 338 -6.32 -18.61 -8.27
CA THR A 338 -7.68 -18.47 -7.69
C THR A 338 -7.86 -19.25 -6.37
N ALA A 339 -7.03 -20.25 -6.10
CA ALA A 339 -7.04 -20.98 -4.84
C ALA A 339 -6.20 -20.29 -3.74
N ASN A 340 -5.39 -19.28 -4.10
CA ASN A 340 -4.54 -18.52 -3.18
C ASN A 340 -4.72 -17.01 -3.35
N ILE A 341 -5.96 -16.52 -3.30
CA ILE A 341 -6.24 -15.07 -3.38
C ILE A 341 -5.82 -14.40 -2.08
N LYS A 342 -4.86 -13.47 -2.18
CA LYS A 342 -4.32 -12.71 -1.06
C LYS A 342 -4.49 -11.20 -1.21
N LEU A 343 -4.75 -10.71 -2.42
CA LEU A 343 -5.07 -9.30 -2.66
C LEU A 343 -6.47 -9.17 -3.25
N ARG A 344 -7.26 -8.25 -2.71
CA ARG A 344 -8.62 -7.97 -3.19
C ARG A 344 -8.81 -6.48 -3.39
N PHE A 345 -9.40 -6.09 -4.52
CA PHE A 345 -9.97 -4.76 -4.71
C PHE A 345 -11.47 -4.86 -4.48
N ASP A 346 -11.98 -4.15 -3.47
CA ASP A 346 -13.39 -4.21 -3.07
C ASP A 346 -14.03 -2.81 -3.15
N THR A 347 -15.12 -2.70 -3.90
CA THR A 347 -15.87 -1.44 -4.02
C THR A 347 -17.06 -1.34 -3.07
N THR A 348 -17.35 -2.37 -2.28
CA THR A 348 -18.56 -2.45 -1.44
C THR A 348 -18.74 -1.22 -0.56
N TYR A 349 -17.74 -0.89 0.23
CA TYR A 349 -17.83 0.22 1.19
C TYR A 349 -17.77 1.60 0.51
N MET A 350 -16.96 1.74 -0.55
CA MET A 350 -16.94 2.96 -1.37
C MET A 350 -18.28 3.18 -2.07
N SER A 351 -18.94 2.12 -2.55
CA SER A 351 -20.30 2.19 -3.11
C SER A 351 -21.33 2.60 -2.05
N MET A 352 -21.24 2.05 -0.82
CA MET A 352 -22.10 2.49 0.28
C MET A 352 -21.93 3.99 0.57
N ALA A 353 -20.69 4.50 0.54
CA ALA A 353 -20.43 5.93 0.68
C ALA A 353 -21.07 6.74 -0.46
N ALA A 354 -20.91 6.29 -1.71
CA ALA A 354 -21.50 6.95 -2.89
C ALA A 354 -23.04 7.01 -2.83
N GLU A 355 -23.66 6.02 -2.22
CA GLU A 355 -25.11 5.90 -2.06
C GLU A 355 -25.64 6.53 -0.75
N GLY A 356 -24.78 7.11 0.09
CA GLY A 356 -25.17 7.71 1.38
C GLY A 356 -25.67 6.68 2.41
N LYS A 357 -25.13 5.45 2.36
CA LYS A 357 -25.54 4.32 3.22
C LYS A 357 -24.55 4.00 4.35
N LEU A 358 -23.58 4.88 4.61
CA LEU A 358 -22.66 4.77 5.75
C LEU A 358 -23.21 5.41 7.02
#